data_8a1aacfcb07e8b059a0669f6eb053c09
#
_entry.id   8a1aacfcb07e8b059a0669f6eb053c09
#
_cell.length_a   1.000
_cell.length_b   1.000
_cell.length_c   1.000
_cell.angle_alpha   90.00
_cell.angle_beta   90.00
_cell.angle_gamma   90.00
#
_symmetry.space_group_name_H-M   'P 1'
#
loop_
_entity.id
_entity.type
_entity.pdbx_description
1 polymer ?
#
loop_
_entity_poly.entity_id
_entity_poly.type
_entity_poly.pdbx_seq_one_letter_code
_entity_poly.pdbx_strand_id
1 'polypeptide(L)'
;MATSAPSIFPALAQLDIGDVLAHMPGGFFVYHADGDEAVVYVNEACLRIFGCADEEQFVALTGGTFPGMVHPEDIEAVEHSISRQIQADRYSMDYVEYRIIRRDGSVRWIEDYGHHVTLDAGEFFYVFINDATDKLRERADELEAVNAQLREAYARELEHRTMLRNALSEAEAANVAKNTFLSNMSHDIRTPMNA
;
A
#
# COMPACT_ATOMS: atom_id res chain seq x y z
N MET A 1 18.15 -24.37 33.51
CA MET A 1 18.95 -24.97 32.41
C MET A 1 17.96 -25.57 31.41
N ALA A 2 17.65 -24.81 30.38
CA ALA A 2 16.81 -25.32 29.28
C ALA A 2 17.67 -26.22 28.41
N THR A 3 17.39 -27.50 28.38
CA THR A 3 18.02 -28.49 27.50
C THR A 3 17.55 -28.19 26.10
N SER A 4 18.39 -27.54 25.30
CA SER A 4 18.14 -27.37 23.86
C SER A 4 18.04 -28.75 23.23
N ALA A 5 16.90 -29.02 22.58
CA ALA A 5 16.74 -30.23 21.77
C ALA A 5 17.83 -30.25 20.69
N PRO A 6 18.38 -31.43 20.34
CA PRO A 6 19.42 -31.51 19.31
C PRO A 6 18.86 -30.99 17.99
N SER A 7 19.54 -30.01 17.41
CA SER A 7 19.16 -29.43 16.12
C SER A 7 19.22 -30.51 15.05
N ILE A 8 18.12 -30.65 14.28
CA ILE A 8 18.03 -31.55 13.12
C ILE A 8 18.96 -31.05 11.99
N PHE A 9 19.44 -29.80 12.10
CA PHE A 9 20.32 -29.15 11.14
C PHE A 9 21.69 -28.86 11.77
N PRO A 10 22.61 -29.83 11.83
CA PRO A 10 23.90 -29.68 12.51
C PRO A 10 24.78 -28.55 11.92
N ALA A 11 24.56 -28.18 10.66
CA ALA A 11 25.27 -27.08 10.02
C ALA A 11 24.90 -25.71 10.62
N LEU A 12 23.72 -25.55 11.23
CA LEU A 12 23.27 -24.31 11.84
C LEU A 12 24.14 -23.93 13.07
N ALA A 13 24.67 -24.93 13.77
CA ALA A 13 25.54 -24.70 14.91
C ALA A 13 26.95 -24.18 14.54
N GLN A 14 27.28 -24.15 13.24
CA GLN A 14 28.53 -23.66 12.70
C GLN A 14 28.41 -22.27 12.04
N LEU A 15 27.19 -21.75 11.88
CA LEU A 15 26.95 -20.42 11.36
C LEU A 15 27.05 -19.41 12.49
N ASP A 16 27.87 -18.37 12.30
CA ASP A 16 27.83 -17.20 13.15
C ASP A 16 26.52 -16.42 12.88
N ILE A 17 25.78 -16.11 13.93
CA ILE A 17 24.55 -15.33 13.82
C ILE A 17 24.83 -13.96 13.20
N GLY A 18 25.98 -13.34 13.51
CA GLY A 18 26.42 -12.10 12.91
C GLY A 18 26.53 -12.21 11.39
N ASP A 19 27.14 -13.28 10.89
CA ASP A 19 27.26 -13.54 9.45
C ASP A 19 25.89 -13.73 8.80
N VAL A 20 24.96 -14.43 9.45
CA VAL A 20 23.60 -14.62 8.93
C VAL A 20 22.87 -13.29 8.82
N LEU A 21 22.91 -12.46 9.85
CA LEU A 21 22.26 -11.16 9.87
C LEU A 21 22.89 -10.18 8.86
N ALA A 22 24.22 -10.19 8.72
CA ALA A 22 24.93 -9.35 7.77
C ALA A 22 24.57 -9.66 6.30
N HIS A 23 24.27 -10.93 5.98
CA HIS A 23 23.96 -11.39 4.63
C HIS A 23 22.48 -11.51 4.33
N MET A 24 21.61 -11.03 5.22
CA MET A 24 20.15 -10.98 4.93
C MET A 24 19.86 -10.06 3.73
N PRO A 25 18.94 -10.43 2.83
CA PRO A 25 18.66 -9.68 1.60
C PRO A 25 17.98 -8.33 1.85
N GLY A 26 17.36 -8.14 3.03
CA GLY A 26 16.72 -6.89 3.44
C GLY A 26 17.42 -6.25 4.64
N GLY A 27 17.03 -5.03 4.95
CA GLY A 27 17.48 -4.34 6.15
C GLY A 27 16.97 -5.05 7.39
N PHE A 28 17.86 -5.26 8.37
CA PHE A 28 17.49 -5.77 9.67
C PHE A 28 18.05 -4.86 10.74
N PHE A 29 17.22 -4.48 11.70
CA PHE A 29 17.65 -3.70 12.86
C PHE A 29 16.89 -4.11 14.11
N VAL A 30 17.45 -3.75 15.25
CA VAL A 30 16.88 -3.97 16.58
C VAL A 30 16.89 -2.66 17.33
N TYR A 31 15.80 -2.33 18.01
CA TYR A 31 15.71 -1.16 18.88
C TYR A 31 14.98 -1.46 20.18
N HIS A 32 15.21 -0.65 21.22
CA HIS A 32 14.49 -0.72 22.48
C HIS A 32 13.02 -0.29 22.28
N ALA A 33 12.08 -1.07 22.82
CA ALA A 33 10.65 -0.75 22.75
C ALA A 33 10.21 0.37 23.70
N ASP A 34 11.11 0.82 24.57
CA ASP A 34 10.87 1.83 25.58
C ASP A 34 11.89 2.99 25.51
N GLY A 35 11.62 4.03 26.28
CA GLY A 35 12.50 5.20 26.38
C GLY A 35 12.51 6.04 25.10
N ASP A 36 13.70 6.23 24.53
CA ASP A 36 13.94 6.97 23.29
C ASP A 36 13.93 6.07 22.05
N GLU A 37 13.56 4.81 22.19
CA GLU A 37 13.54 3.81 21.12
C GLU A 37 14.91 3.69 20.41
N ALA A 38 15.97 3.64 21.23
CA ALA A 38 17.34 3.60 20.74
C ALA A 38 17.62 2.34 19.92
N VAL A 39 18.19 2.54 18.73
CA VAL A 39 18.64 1.45 17.85
C VAL A 39 19.91 0.81 18.44
N VAL A 40 19.88 -0.49 18.64
CA VAL A 40 20.99 -1.26 19.22
C VAL A 40 21.75 -2.11 18.21
N TYR A 41 21.16 -2.34 17.04
CA TYR A 41 21.81 -3.09 15.96
C TYR A 41 21.22 -2.70 14.60
N VAL A 42 22.07 -2.63 13.58
CA VAL A 42 21.69 -2.53 12.17
C VAL A 42 22.61 -3.43 11.33
N ASN A 43 22.06 -4.10 10.30
CA ASN A 43 22.88 -4.84 9.36
C ASN A 43 23.33 -3.96 8.17
N GLU A 44 24.29 -4.46 7.37
CA GLU A 44 24.78 -3.74 6.19
C GLU A 44 23.68 -3.40 5.17
N ALA A 45 22.65 -4.25 5.03
CA ALA A 45 21.55 -3.99 4.11
C ALA A 45 20.70 -2.79 4.58
N CYS A 46 20.49 -2.64 5.89
CA CYS A 46 19.84 -1.47 6.46
C CYS A 46 20.64 -0.19 6.16
N LEU A 47 21.95 -0.21 6.38
CA LEU A 47 22.84 0.92 6.04
C LEU A 47 22.72 1.32 4.57
N ARG A 48 22.70 0.35 3.64
CA ARG A 48 22.53 0.60 2.20
C ARG A 48 21.18 1.21 1.87
N ILE A 49 20.09 0.77 2.53
CA ILE A 49 18.74 1.35 2.36
C ILE A 49 18.75 2.83 2.71
N PHE A 50 19.43 3.22 3.82
CA PHE A 50 19.55 4.61 4.24
C PHE A 50 20.64 5.40 3.46
N GLY A 51 21.45 4.73 2.64
CA GLY A 51 22.54 5.36 1.89
C GLY A 51 23.74 5.71 2.77
N CYS A 52 23.93 4.99 3.87
CA CYS A 52 25.05 5.15 4.81
C CYS A 52 26.13 4.12 4.52
N ALA A 53 27.40 4.52 4.66
CA ALA A 53 28.54 3.63 4.47
C ALA A 53 28.86 2.82 5.74
N ASP A 54 28.48 3.34 6.90
CA ASP A 54 28.77 2.79 8.21
C ASP A 54 27.71 3.21 9.26
N GLU A 55 27.81 2.63 10.45
CA GLU A 55 26.92 2.92 11.58
C GLU A 55 27.05 4.38 12.08
N GLU A 56 28.25 4.97 12.02
CA GLU A 56 28.46 6.36 12.45
C GLU A 56 27.63 7.33 11.58
N GLN A 57 27.63 7.13 10.27
CA GLN A 57 26.82 7.92 9.35
C GLN A 57 25.31 7.67 9.55
N PHE A 58 24.93 6.43 9.86
CA PHE A 58 23.55 6.09 10.16
C PHE A 58 23.07 6.79 11.43
N VAL A 59 23.83 6.75 12.51
CA VAL A 59 23.51 7.44 13.76
C VAL A 59 23.47 8.96 13.55
N ALA A 60 24.40 9.52 12.78
CA ALA A 60 24.39 10.95 12.46
C ALA A 60 23.16 11.38 11.67
N LEU A 61 22.59 10.49 10.83
CA LEU A 61 21.39 10.73 10.03
C LEU A 61 20.12 10.60 10.86
N THR A 62 20.00 9.54 11.67
CA THR A 62 18.77 9.12 12.34
C THR A 62 18.72 9.50 13.83
N GLY A 63 19.79 10.04 14.38
CA GLY A 63 19.93 10.21 15.82
C GLY A 63 20.07 8.88 16.59
N GLY A 64 20.16 7.75 15.89
CA GLY A 64 20.25 6.43 16.48
C GLY A 64 18.95 5.94 17.14
N THR A 65 17.80 6.45 16.71
CA THR A 65 16.47 6.12 17.26
C THR A 65 15.50 5.70 16.16
N PHE A 66 14.49 4.89 16.49
CA PHE A 66 13.47 4.48 15.51
C PHE A 66 12.67 5.69 14.97
N PRO A 67 12.18 6.65 15.77
CA PRO A 67 11.52 7.83 15.23
C PRO A 67 12.41 8.66 14.30
N GLY A 68 13.72 8.69 14.53
CA GLY A 68 14.67 9.37 13.65
C GLY A 68 14.90 8.68 12.31
N MET A 69 14.51 7.40 12.17
CA MET A 69 14.52 6.67 10.90
C MET A 69 13.32 6.99 10.02
N VAL A 70 12.18 7.31 10.64
CA VAL A 70 10.89 7.57 9.96
C VAL A 70 10.83 9.01 9.45
N HIS A 71 10.20 9.22 8.29
CA HIS A 71 9.94 10.58 7.80
C HIS A 71 9.11 11.37 8.83
N PRO A 72 9.45 12.64 9.14
CA PRO A 72 8.78 13.41 10.21
C PRO A 72 7.26 13.49 10.11
N GLU A 73 6.70 13.52 8.90
CA GLU A 73 5.25 13.56 8.68
C GLU A 73 4.55 12.21 8.94
N ASP A 74 5.30 11.10 9.00
CA ASP A 74 4.74 9.76 9.11
C ASP A 74 4.81 9.21 10.55
N ILE A 75 5.63 9.81 11.43
CA ILE A 75 5.95 9.29 12.78
C ILE A 75 4.69 8.97 13.57
N GLU A 76 3.77 9.93 13.74
CA GLU A 76 2.56 9.75 14.56
C GLU A 76 1.67 8.61 14.05
N ALA A 77 1.52 8.51 12.71
CA ALA A 77 0.73 7.47 12.08
C ALA A 77 1.35 6.08 12.23
N VAL A 78 2.67 5.98 12.13
CA VAL A 78 3.44 4.74 12.29
C VAL A 78 3.36 4.25 13.72
N GLU A 79 3.65 5.08 14.73
CA GLU A 79 3.59 4.73 16.15
C GLU A 79 2.18 4.27 16.55
N HIS A 80 1.15 5.00 16.11
CA HIS A 80 -0.23 4.61 16.37
C HIS A 80 -0.59 3.26 15.74
N SER A 81 -0.12 3.01 14.51
CA SER A 81 -0.37 1.75 13.81
C SER A 81 0.32 0.57 14.48
N ILE A 82 1.60 0.70 14.84
CA ILE A 82 2.37 -0.33 15.56
C ILE A 82 1.69 -0.66 16.89
N SER A 83 1.42 0.35 17.72
CA SER A 83 0.78 0.14 19.03
C SER A 83 -0.55 -0.59 18.94
N ARG A 84 -1.38 -0.24 17.95
CA ARG A 84 -2.67 -0.89 17.71
C ARG A 84 -2.51 -2.34 17.25
N GLN A 85 -1.56 -2.63 16.39
CA GLN A 85 -1.35 -3.98 15.85
C GLN A 85 -0.81 -4.91 16.93
N ILE A 86 0.18 -4.49 17.72
CA ILE A 86 0.74 -5.29 18.81
C ILE A 86 -0.32 -5.65 19.86
N GLN A 87 -1.22 -4.71 20.19
CA GLN A 87 -2.30 -4.99 21.15
C GLN A 87 -3.35 -5.97 20.60
N ALA A 88 -3.52 -6.02 19.28
CA ALA A 88 -4.49 -6.88 18.62
C ALA A 88 -3.93 -8.24 18.20
N ASP A 89 -2.62 -8.36 17.97
CA ASP A 89 -1.99 -9.57 17.47
C ASP A 89 -1.50 -10.48 18.60
N ARG A 90 -1.79 -11.78 18.46
CA ARG A 90 -1.38 -12.82 19.41
C ARG A 90 0.15 -13.03 19.46
N TYR A 91 0.83 -12.70 18.38
CA TYR A 91 2.28 -12.92 18.24
C TYR A 91 3.09 -11.63 18.39
N SER A 92 2.44 -10.52 18.73
CA SER A 92 3.07 -9.21 18.88
C SER A 92 3.87 -8.78 17.64
N MET A 93 3.29 -9.07 16.47
CA MET A 93 3.84 -8.68 15.17
C MET A 93 3.10 -7.47 14.62
N ASP A 94 3.82 -6.62 13.91
CA ASP A 94 3.27 -5.49 13.18
C ASP A 94 3.80 -5.42 11.75
N TYR A 95 3.05 -4.72 10.91
CA TYR A 95 3.42 -4.34 9.55
C TYR A 95 3.03 -2.90 9.31
N VAL A 96 4.00 -2.09 8.92
CA VAL A 96 3.77 -0.69 8.55
C VAL A 96 4.53 -0.32 7.29
N GLU A 97 3.97 0.63 6.55
CA GLU A 97 4.63 1.27 5.42
C GLU A 97 4.85 2.74 5.77
N TYR A 98 6.07 3.22 5.57
CA TYR A 98 6.41 4.61 5.83
C TYR A 98 7.53 5.10 4.93
N ARG A 99 7.72 6.42 4.90
CA ARG A 99 8.81 7.06 4.19
C ARG A 99 10.03 7.20 5.09
N ILE A 100 11.20 7.07 4.51
CA ILE A 100 12.49 7.44 5.11
C ILE A 100 13.14 8.53 4.27
N ILE A 101 14.05 9.30 4.89
CA ILE A 101 14.92 10.24 4.20
C ILE A 101 16.32 9.65 4.20
N ARG A 102 16.87 9.41 3.01
CA ARG A 102 18.23 8.91 2.85
C ARG A 102 19.26 10.02 3.07
N ARG A 103 20.52 9.62 3.24
CA ARG A 103 21.63 10.55 3.40
C ARG A 103 21.80 11.54 2.23
N ASP A 104 21.44 11.14 1.02
CA ASP A 104 21.45 12.02 -0.17
C ASP A 104 20.21 12.95 -0.27
N GLY A 105 19.33 12.92 0.71
CA GLY A 105 18.08 13.67 0.76
C GLY A 105 16.93 13.04 -0.05
N SER A 106 17.14 11.92 -0.74
CA SER A 106 16.08 11.24 -1.45
C SER A 106 15.11 10.54 -0.48
N VAL A 107 13.84 10.55 -0.83
CA VAL A 107 12.78 9.86 -0.05
C VAL A 107 12.57 8.46 -0.62
N ARG A 108 12.46 7.47 0.28
CA ARG A 108 12.16 6.07 -0.05
C ARG A 108 10.99 5.57 0.76
N TRP A 109 10.19 4.71 0.15
CA TRP A 109 9.14 3.96 0.85
C TRP A 109 9.70 2.65 1.37
N ILE A 110 9.39 2.35 2.63
CA ILE A 110 9.83 1.15 3.33
C ILE A 110 8.62 0.31 3.70
N GLU A 111 8.71 -0.98 3.43
CA GLU A 111 7.86 -2.01 4.06
C GLU A 111 8.61 -2.50 5.30
N ASP A 112 7.98 -2.42 6.46
CA ASP A 112 8.55 -2.74 7.77
C ASP A 112 7.71 -3.86 8.42
N TYR A 113 8.40 -4.89 8.86
CA TYR A 113 7.85 -6.06 9.55
C TYR A 113 8.49 -6.13 10.92
N GLY A 114 7.78 -5.68 11.94
CA GLY A 114 8.23 -5.64 13.33
C GLY A 114 7.76 -6.85 14.13
N HIS A 115 8.53 -7.22 15.13
CA HIS A 115 8.19 -8.21 16.16
C HIS A 115 8.63 -7.71 17.51
N HIS A 116 7.66 -7.40 18.38
CA HIS A 116 7.92 -7.03 19.76
C HIS A 116 8.28 -8.24 20.61
N VAL A 117 9.41 -8.19 21.28
CA VAL A 117 9.99 -9.31 22.07
C VAL A 117 10.40 -8.83 23.44
N THR A 118 9.93 -9.54 24.47
CA THR A 118 10.36 -9.32 25.86
C THR A 118 11.45 -10.33 26.23
N LEU A 119 12.62 -9.83 26.59
CA LEU A 119 13.77 -10.60 27.06
C LEU A 119 14.12 -10.23 28.50
N ASP A 120 15.01 -10.99 29.14
CA ASP A 120 15.55 -10.63 30.46
C ASP A 120 16.27 -9.26 30.47
N ALA A 121 16.77 -8.84 29.31
CA ALA A 121 17.50 -7.59 29.12
C ALA A 121 16.58 -6.37 28.83
N GLY A 122 15.26 -6.56 28.68
CA GLY A 122 14.30 -5.52 28.36
C GLY A 122 13.37 -5.89 27.21
N GLU A 123 12.64 -4.91 26.72
CA GLU A 123 11.73 -5.05 25.59
C GLU A 123 12.34 -4.49 24.32
N PHE A 124 12.22 -5.22 23.23
CA PHE A 124 12.86 -4.91 21.95
C PHE A 124 11.90 -5.12 20.78
N PHE A 125 12.13 -4.38 19.71
CA PHE A 125 11.63 -4.69 18.40
C PHE A 125 12.73 -5.29 17.53
N TYR A 126 12.44 -6.44 16.93
CA TYR A 126 13.21 -7.03 15.84
C TYR A 126 12.51 -6.69 14.53
N VAL A 127 13.19 -5.95 13.66
CA VAL A 127 12.57 -5.36 12.49
C VAL A 127 13.29 -5.78 11.22
N PHE A 128 12.50 -6.22 10.25
CA PHE A 128 12.96 -6.48 8.90
C PHE A 128 12.33 -5.46 7.94
N ILE A 129 13.17 -4.77 7.15
CA ILE A 129 12.72 -3.75 6.20
C ILE A 129 13.14 -4.05 4.78
N ASN A 130 12.27 -3.65 3.84
CA ASN A 130 12.54 -3.63 2.41
C ASN A 130 12.29 -2.24 1.81
N ASP A 131 13.12 -1.82 0.85
CA ASP A 131 12.83 -0.66 0.01
C ASP A 131 11.74 -1.07 -1.01
N ALA A 132 10.56 -0.51 -0.84
CA ALA A 132 9.38 -0.76 -1.67
C ALA A 132 9.12 0.37 -2.69
N THR A 133 10.03 1.33 -2.81
CA THR A 133 9.82 2.56 -3.59
C THR A 133 9.45 2.27 -5.04
N ASP A 134 10.19 1.40 -5.71
CA ASP A 134 9.96 1.10 -7.13
C ASP A 134 8.65 0.31 -7.30
N LYS A 135 8.37 -0.66 -6.44
CA LYS A 135 7.13 -1.45 -6.42
C LYS A 135 5.89 -0.57 -6.21
N LEU A 136 5.96 0.39 -5.30
CA LEU A 136 4.84 1.31 -5.04
C LEU A 136 4.65 2.30 -6.18
N ARG A 137 5.74 2.76 -6.82
CA ARG A 137 5.68 3.61 -8.00
C ARG A 137 5.03 2.89 -9.17
N GLU A 138 5.46 1.67 -9.48
CA GLU A 138 4.86 0.86 -10.54
C GLU A 138 3.36 0.65 -10.31
N ARG A 139 2.96 0.34 -9.08
CA ARG A 139 1.54 0.19 -8.71
C ARG A 139 0.74 1.49 -8.87
N ALA A 140 1.33 2.64 -8.52
CA ALA A 140 0.67 3.93 -8.69
C ALA A 140 0.46 4.25 -10.16
N ASP A 141 1.48 4.04 -11.00
CA ASP A 141 1.42 4.25 -12.44
C ASP A 141 0.38 3.33 -13.11
N GLU A 142 0.33 2.06 -12.69
CA GLU A 142 -0.69 1.08 -13.15
C GLU A 142 -2.12 1.53 -12.77
N LEU A 143 -2.29 1.96 -11.53
CA LEU A 143 -3.59 2.43 -11.03
C LEU A 143 -4.06 3.69 -11.78
N GLU A 144 -3.14 4.61 -12.08
CA GLU A 144 -3.43 5.81 -12.86
C GLU A 144 -3.85 5.47 -14.29
N ALA A 145 -3.16 4.54 -14.94
CA ALA A 145 -3.49 4.05 -16.26
C ALA A 145 -4.89 3.40 -16.31
N VAL A 146 -5.21 2.54 -15.35
CA VAL A 146 -6.54 1.90 -15.24
C VAL A 146 -7.63 2.93 -14.98
N ASN A 147 -7.39 3.91 -14.11
CA ASN A 147 -8.35 4.99 -13.85
C ASN A 147 -8.59 5.86 -15.10
N ALA A 148 -7.56 6.13 -15.90
CA ALA A 148 -7.71 6.86 -17.15
C ALA A 148 -8.58 6.08 -18.16
N GLN A 149 -8.34 4.79 -18.33
CA GLN A 149 -9.15 3.91 -19.18
C GLN A 149 -10.60 3.82 -18.71
N LEU A 150 -10.83 3.73 -17.41
CA LEU A 150 -12.17 3.69 -16.84
C LEU A 150 -12.94 4.99 -17.12
N ARG A 151 -12.30 6.14 -16.94
CA ARG A 151 -12.92 7.46 -17.25
C ARG A 151 -13.31 7.57 -18.72
N GLU A 152 -12.44 7.11 -19.62
CA GLU A 152 -12.73 7.13 -21.06
C GLU A 152 -13.88 6.19 -21.44
N ALA A 153 -13.90 4.98 -20.86
CA ALA A 153 -15.01 4.04 -21.07
C ALA A 153 -16.34 4.60 -20.58
N TYR A 154 -16.32 5.25 -19.42
CA TYR A 154 -17.51 5.89 -18.84
C TYR A 154 -18.04 7.04 -19.70
N ALA A 155 -17.13 7.85 -20.25
CA ALA A 155 -17.50 8.94 -21.17
C ALA A 155 -18.18 8.39 -22.45
N ARG A 156 -17.62 7.34 -23.05
CA ARG A 156 -18.21 6.67 -24.24
C ARG A 156 -19.59 6.08 -23.96
N GLU A 157 -19.76 5.46 -22.80
CA GLU A 157 -21.06 4.91 -22.40
C GLU A 157 -22.11 5.99 -22.21
N LEU A 158 -21.74 7.12 -21.61
CA LEU A 158 -22.64 8.26 -21.42
C LEU A 158 -23.10 8.86 -22.76
N GLU A 159 -22.18 9.00 -23.72
CA GLU A 159 -22.51 9.45 -25.09
C GLU A 159 -23.47 8.48 -25.76
N HIS A 160 -23.18 7.18 -25.73
CA HIS A 160 -24.05 6.15 -26.31
C HIS A 160 -25.43 6.13 -25.67
N ARG A 161 -25.50 6.26 -24.36
CA ARG A 161 -26.77 6.34 -23.63
C ARG A 161 -27.59 7.58 -24.04
N THR A 162 -26.92 8.70 -24.27
CA THR A 162 -27.56 9.93 -24.72
C THR A 162 -28.12 9.79 -26.16
N MET A 163 -27.32 9.18 -27.06
CA MET A 163 -27.77 8.89 -28.43
C MET A 163 -28.99 7.96 -28.46
N LEU A 164 -28.98 6.89 -27.68
CA LEU A 164 -30.10 5.95 -27.57
C LEU A 164 -31.37 6.64 -27.05
N ARG A 165 -31.23 7.50 -26.05
CA ARG A 165 -32.37 8.26 -25.51
C ARG A 165 -33.00 9.20 -26.54
N ASN A 166 -32.17 9.89 -27.33
CA ASN A 166 -32.63 10.78 -28.40
C ASN A 166 -33.33 9.98 -29.52
N ALA A 167 -32.71 8.87 -29.95
CA ALA A 167 -33.32 8.01 -30.96
C ALA A 167 -34.68 7.40 -30.53
N LEU A 168 -34.77 7.02 -29.25
CA LEU A 168 -36.05 6.54 -28.69
C LEU A 168 -37.11 7.63 -28.71
N SER A 169 -36.77 8.84 -28.28
CA SER A 169 -37.69 9.99 -28.28
C SER A 169 -38.19 10.34 -29.70
N GLU A 170 -37.28 10.31 -30.70
CA GLU A 170 -37.67 10.53 -32.12
C GLU A 170 -38.59 9.43 -32.64
N ALA A 171 -38.31 8.16 -32.32
CA ALA A 171 -39.16 7.04 -32.71
C ALA A 171 -40.56 7.12 -32.07
N GLU A 172 -40.64 7.50 -30.81
CA GLU A 172 -41.92 7.71 -30.11
C GLU A 172 -42.74 8.86 -30.75
N ALA A 173 -42.10 9.98 -31.05
CA ALA A 173 -42.75 11.11 -31.71
C ALA A 173 -43.28 10.75 -33.11
N ALA A 174 -42.49 10.01 -33.90
CA ALA A 174 -42.90 9.51 -35.20
C ALA A 174 -44.07 8.54 -35.10
N ASN A 175 -44.11 7.68 -34.09
CA ASN A 175 -45.22 6.73 -33.87
C ASN A 175 -46.52 7.45 -33.47
N VAL A 176 -46.43 8.46 -32.62
CA VAL A 176 -47.56 9.31 -32.25
C VAL A 176 -48.12 10.02 -33.48
N ALA A 177 -47.28 10.64 -34.32
CA ALA A 177 -47.67 11.33 -35.55
C ALA A 177 -48.37 10.37 -36.54
N LYS A 178 -47.83 9.15 -36.72
CA LYS A 178 -48.44 8.11 -37.55
C LYS A 178 -49.81 7.70 -37.06
N ASN A 179 -49.97 7.48 -35.76
CA ASN A 179 -51.24 7.07 -35.16
C ASN A 179 -52.30 8.17 -35.28
N THR A 180 -51.93 9.43 -35.09
CA THR A 180 -52.81 10.59 -35.28
C THR A 180 -53.26 10.72 -36.75
N PHE A 181 -52.33 10.56 -37.69
CA PHE A 181 -52.60 10.58 -39.11
C PHE A 181 -53.60 9.46 -39.50
N LEU A 182 -53.39 8.23 -39.08
CA LEU A 182 -54.26 7.09 -39.35
C LEU A 182 -55.67 7.29 -38.74
N SER A 183 -55.77 7.85 -37.55
CA SER A 183 -57.05 8.17 -36.89
C SER A 183 -57.83 9.21 -37.66
N ASN A 184 -57.18 10.29 -38.10
CA ASN A 184 -57.82 11.35 -38.89
C ASN A 184 -58.32 10.85 -40.27
N MET A 185 -57.48 10.07 -40.98
CA MET A 185 -57.84 9.43 -42.23
C MET A 185 -59.03 8.49 -42.08
N SER A 186 -59.07 7.68 -41.01
CA SER A 186 -60.23 6.80 -40.75
C SER A 186 -61.50 7.55 -40.48
N HIS A 187 -61.46 8.72 -39.83
CA HIS A 187 -62.56 9.60 -39.61
C HIS A 187 -63.06 10.24 -40.93
N ASP A 188 -62.14 10.75 -41.76
CA ASP A 188 -62.45 11.42 -43.03
C ASP A 188 -63.05 10.45 -44.11
N ILE A 189 -62.64 9.18 -44.04
CA ILE A 189 -63.26 8.15 -44.92
C ILE A 189 -64.65 7.71 -44.43
N ARG A 190 -64.87 7.69 -43.11
CA ARG A 190 -66.15 7.25 -42.56
C ARG A 190 -67.28 8.29 -42.74
N THR A 191 -66.97 9.58 -42.77
CA THR A 191 -67.92 10.67 -42.87
C THR A 191 -68.70 10.67 -44.21
N PRO A 192 -68.08 10.51 -45.39
CA PRO A 192 -68.82 10.47 -46.67
C PRO A 192 -69.56 9.12 -46.97
N MET A 193 -69.23 8.04 -46.26
CA MET A 193 -69.86 6.73 -46.48
C MET A 193 -71.23 6.60 -45.73
N ASN A 194 -71.53 7.48 -44.82
CA ASN A 194 -72.82 7.47 -44.05
C ASN A 194 -73.80 8.59 -44.45
N ALA A 195 -73.56 9.30 -45.56
CA ALA A 195 -74.48 10.25 -46.18
C ALA A 195 -75.03 9.63 -47.45
#